data_a20828b83d4e5c04ecb7d5aeed968bec
#
_entry.id   a20828b83d4e5c04ecb7d5aeed968bec
#
_cell.length_a   1.000
_cell.length_b   1.000
_cell.length_c   1.000
_cell.angle_alpha   90.00
_cell.angle_beta   90.00
_cell.angle_gamma   90.00
#
_symmetry.space_group_name_H-M   'P 1'
#
loop_
_entity.id
_entity.type
_entity.pdbx_description
1 polymer ?
#
loop_
_entity_poly.entity_id
_entity_poly.type
_entity_poly.pdbx_seq_one_letter_code
_entity_poly.pdbx_strand_id
1 'polypeptide(L)'
;IIVSFFTLIYIGIALWLYFSRRKGILGGLIAFSQAYDQSKSKFLEEMLVPYCVADITGRILWMNQEMGAILGDDKAAIRNITQMFPDITKEMLATGGETVSIHSAFKDKKYRVDMKEIHTEEAQAAASQCGLDEGNSLVTAIYLIDETQMLLYKQQINDQKLVAGLIYLDNYDEALESVEEVRRSLLTALIDRKI
;
A
#
# COMPACT_ATOMS: atom_id res chain seq x y z
N ILE A 1 0.26 -75.34 -9.23
CA ILE A 1 1.65 -74.86 -9.05
C ILE A 1 1.99 -73.82 -10.14
N ILE A 2 1.83 -74.10 -11.44
CA ILE A 2 2.22 -73.21 -12.53
C ILE A 2 1.43 -71.88 -12.51
N VAL A 3 0.08 -71.97 -12.30
CA VAL A 3 -0.79 -70.78 -12.23
C VAL A 3 -0.41 -69.86 -11.04
N SER A 4 -0.12 -70.45 -9.89
CA SER A 4 0.30 -69.71 -8.69
C SER A 4 1.65 -68.96 -8.89
N PHE A 5 2.56 -69.52 -9.69
CA PHE A 5 3.82 -68.87 -10.03
C PHE A 5 3.63 -67.66 -10.93
N PHE A 6 2.75 -67.76 -11.95
CA PHE A 6 2.46 -66.61 -12.83
C PHE A 6 1.70 -65.48 -12.12
N THR A 7 0.80 -65.79 -11.18
CA THR A 7 0.11 -64.77 -10.37
C THR A 7 1.08 -64.02 -9.46
N LEU A 8 2.06 -64.65 -8.86
CA LEU A 8 3.10 -64.00 -8.06
C LEU A 8 3.96 -63.07 -8.88
N ILE A 9 4.36 -63.49 -10.09
CA ILE A 9 5.13 -62.61 -11.02
C ILE A 9 4.31 -61.40 -11.41
N TYR A 10 3.02 -61.57 -11.75
CA TYR A 10 2.15 -60.45 -12.10
C TYR A 10 1.99 -59.44 -10.97
N ILE A 11 1.78 -59.92 -9.74
CA ILE A 11 1.69 -59.07 -8.55
C ILE A 11 3.02 -58.32 -8.31
N GLY A 12 4.17 -58.98 -8.47
CA GLY A 12 5.49 -58.36 -8.36
C GLY A 12 5.73 -57.23 -9.37
N ILE A 13 5.38 -57.47 -10.65
CA ILE A 13 5.45 -56.47 -11.70
C ILE A 13 4.48 -55.32 -11.46
N ALA A 14 3.26 -55.58 -11.03
CA ALA A 14 2.26 -54.57 -10.73
C ALA A 14 2.69 -53.68 -9.55
N LEU A 15 3.23 -54.26 -8.49
CA LEU A 15 3.79 -53.54 -7.35
C LEU A 15 5.02 -52.68 -7.77
N TRP A 16 5.89 -53.26 -8.57
CA TRP A 16 7.08 -52.53 -9.05
C TRP A 16 6.69 -51.32 -9.92
N LEU A 17 5.75 -51.45 -10.84
CA LEU A 17 5.21 -50.37 -11.66
C LEU A 17 4.49 -49.34 -10.80
N TYR A 18 3.74 -49.74 -9.81
CA TYR A 18 3.06 -48.83 -8.89
C TYR A 18 4.03 -47.99 -8.08
N PHE A 19 5.05 -48.60 -7.48
CA PHE A 19 6.08 -47.87 -6.73
C PHE A 19 6.99 -47.01 -7.61
N SER A 20 7.30 -47.44 -8.81
CA SER A 20 8.11 -46.67 -9.76
C SER A 20 7.38 -45.41 -10.26
N ARG A 21 6.11 -45.52 -10.57
CA ARG A 21 5.29 -44.35 -10.99
C ARG A 21 5.03 -43.35 -9.85
N ARG A 22 4.91 -43.82 -8.63
CA ARG A 22 4.62 -42.96 -7.47
C ARG A 22 5.74 -41.97 -7.19
N LYS A 23 7.00 -42.37 -7.39
CA LYS A 23 8.17 -41.48 -7.20
C LYS A 23 8.21 -40.33 -8.20
N GLY A 24 7.79 -40.54 -9.44
CA GLY A 24 7.77 -39.51 -10.47
C GLY A 24 6.67 -38.45 -10.25
N ILE A 25 5.50 -38.87 -9.77
CA ILE A 25 4.37 -37.96 -9.50
C ILE A 25 4.65 -37.06 -8.29
N LEU A 26 5.18 -37.64 -7.21
CA LEU A 26 5.57 -36.87 -6.02
C LEU A 26 6.69 -35.87 -6.31
N GLY A 27 7.72 -36.27 -7.07
CA GLY A 27 8.79 -35.38 -7.50
C GLY A 27 8.29 -34.21 -8.37
N GLY A 28 7.38 -34.49 -9.29
CA GLY A 28 6.73 -33.45 -10.12
C GLY A 28 5.87 -32.48 -9.31
N LEU A 29 5.13 -32.98 -8.32
CA LEU A 29 4.30 -32.13 -7.46
C LEU A 29 5.17 -31.21 -6.56
N ILE A 30 6.24 -31.74 -6.00
CA ILE A 30 7.20 -30.96 -5.18
C ILE A 30 7.87 -29.91 -6.05
N ALA A 31 8.36 -30.25 -7.24
CA ALA A 31 8.98 -29.30 -8.17
C ALA A 31 8.00 -28.20 -8.60
N PHE A 32 6.73 -28.56 -8.87
CA PHE A 32 5.69 -27.59 -9.19
C PHE A 32 5.38 -26.65 -8.03
N SER A 33 5.27 -27.18 -6.80
CA SER A 33 5.05 -26.38 -5.59
C SER A 33 6.21 -25.38 -5.37
N GLN A 34 7.45 -25.84 -5.49
CA GLN A 34 8.62 -24.97 -5.35
C GLN A 34 8.70 -23.90 -6.45
N ALA A 35 8.40 -24.25 -7.71
CA ALA A 35 8.36 -23.30 -8.81
C ALA A 35 7.25 -22.25 -8.63
N TYR A 36 6.11 -22.67 -8.11
CA TYR A 36 4.98 -21.78 -7.81
C TYR A 36 5.30 -20.81 -6.68
N ASP A 37 5.91 -21.26 -5.60
CA ASP A 37 6.33 -20.41 -4.48
C ASP A 37 7.41 -19.42 -4.88
N GLN A 38 8.39 -19.84 -5.68
CA GLN A 38 9.41 -18.93 -6.24
C GLN A 38 8.79 -17.87 -7.15
N SER A 39 7.82 -18.24 -7.98
CA SER A 39 7.12 -17.29 -8.86
C SER A 39 6.30 -16.28 -8.07
N LYS A 40 5.61 -16.71 -6.99
CA LYS A 40 4.90 -15.83 -6.07
C LYS A 40 5.84 -14.83 -5.38
N SER A 41 6.94 -15.32 -4.80
CA SER A 41 7.93 -14.47 -4.12
C SER A 41 8.51 -13.44 -5.06
N LYS A 42 8.90 -13.86 -6.26
CA LYS A 42 9.44 -12.96 -7.28
C LYS A 42 8.42 -11.91 -7.73
N PHE A 43 7.17 -12.31 -7.94
CA PHE A 43 6.10 -11.38 -8.30
C PHE A 43 5.88 -10.30 -7.21
N LEU A 44 5.86 -10.68 -5.94
CA LEU A 44 5.72 -9.74 -4.82
C LEU A 44 6.93 -8.81 -4.70
N GLU A 45 8.14 -9.34 -4.96
CA GLU A 45 9.38 -8.56 -4.90
C GLU A 45 9.47 -7.52 -6.03
N GLU A 46 9.06 -7.87 -7.24
CA GLU A 46 9.07 -7.02 -8.44
C GLU A 46 7.80 -6.15 -8.58
N MET A 47 6.88 -6.19 -7.61
CA MET A 47 5.67 -5.38 -7.63
C MET A 47 6.02 -3.90 -7.59
N LEU A 48 5.46 -3.11 -8.53
CA LEU A 48 5.75 -1.67 -8.69
C LEU A 48 5.19 -0.79 -7.55
N VAL A 49 4.26 -1.31 -6.76
CA VAL A 49 3.72 -0.59 -5.61
C VAL A 49 4.61 -0.87 -4.40
N PRO A 50 5.12 0.16 -3.72
CA PRO A 50 5.87 -0.01 -2.47
C PRO A 50 5.02 -0.75 -1.44
N TYR A 51 5.53 -1.88 -0.98
CA TYR A 51 4.79 -2.81 -0.13
C TYR A 51 5.69 -3.40 0.95
N CYS A 52 5.19 -3.49 2.17
CA CYS A 52 5.85 -4.22 3.23
C CYS A 52 4.84 -4.99 4.10
N VAL A 53 5.36 -5.94 4.84
CA VAL A 53 4.65 -6.71 5.85
C VAL A 53 5.27 -6.39 7.20
N ALA A 54 4.44 -6.02 8.16
CA ALA A 54 4.86 -5.72 9.51
C ALA A 54 4.08 -6.57 10.52
N ASP A 55 4.65 -6.76 11.70
CA ASP A 55 3.92 -7.32 12.84
C ASP A 55 3.03 -6.27 13.52
N ILE A 56 2.25 -6.69 14.50
CA ILE A 56 1.36 -5.81 15.28
C ILE A 56 2.12 -4.72 16.08
N THR A 57 3.43 -4.86 16.24
CA THR A 57 4.27 -3.84 16.88
C THR A 57 4.81 -2.82 15.89
N GLY A 58 4.53 -3.02 14.60
CA GLY A 58 5.01 -2.21 13.49
C GLY A 58 6.40 -2.57 13.00
N ARG A 59 7.03 -3.65 13.51
CA ARG A 59 8.32 -4.12 13.06
C ARG A 59 8.18 -4.71 11.67
N ILE A 60 8.98 -4.23 10.72
CA ILE A 60 8.99 -4.69 9.33
C ILE A 60 9.61 -6.08 9.27
N LEU A 61 8.83 -7.06 8.83
CA LEU A 61 9.24 -8.45 8.64
C LEU A 61 9.80 -8.66 7.24
N TRP A 62 9.18 -8.04 6.25
CA TRP A 62 9.57 -8.15 4.85
C TRP A 62 9.15 -6.89 4.08
N MET A 63 9.87 -6.56 3.01
CA MET A 63 9.55 -5.44 2.11
C MET A 63 10.00 -5.77 0.68
N ASN A 64 9.27 -5.23 -0.31
CA ASN A 64 9.67 -5.37 -1.71
C ASN A 64 10.76 -4.35 -2.10
N GLN A 65 11.24 -4.45 -3.33
CA GLN A 65 12.31 -3.61 -3.85
C GLN A 65 11.93 -2.13 -3.86
N GLU A 66 10.69 -1.80 -4.26
CA GLU A 66 10.19 -0.41 -4.32
C GLU A 66 10.12 0.24 -2.94
N MET A 67 9.68 -0.50 -1.92
CA MET A 67 9.72 -0.02 -0.53
C MET A 67 11.15 0.21 -0.05
N GLY A 68 12.06 -0.70 -0.41
CA GLY A 68 13.50 -0.55 -0.13
C GLY A 68 14.11 0.68 -0.82
N ALA A 69 13.67 1.02 -2.03
CA ALA A 69 14.12 2.20 -2.76
C ALA A 69 13.67 3.52 -2.10
N ILE A 70 12.46 3.57 -1.53
CA ILE A 70 11.99 4.73 -0.75
C ILE A 70 12.84 4.95 0.50
N LEU A 71 13.19 3.89 1.19
CA LEU A 71 14.08 3.94 2.37
C LEU A 71 15.50 4.38 2.00
N GLY A 72 16.02 3.90 0.87
CA GLY A 72 17.37 4.20 0.41
C GLY A 72 18.43 3.74 1.42
N ASP A 73 19.34 4.64 1.78
CA ASP A 73 20.43 4.36 2.74
C ASP A 73 19.93 4.09 4.16
N ASP A 74 18.72 4.53 4.49
CA ASP A 74 18.10 4.34 5.81
C ASP A 74 17.54 2.92 6.00
N LYS A 75 17.54 2.08 4.96
CA LYS A 75 16.97 0.72 4.97
C LYS A 75 17.48 -0.15 6.13
N ALA A 76 18.75 -0.01 6.52
CA ALA A 76 19.33 -0.76 7.63
C ALA A 76 18.93 -0.19 9.01
N ALA A 77 18.65 1.11 9.09
CA ALA A 77 18.32 1.82 10.32
C ALA A 77 16.83 1.72 10.66
N ILE A 78 15.96 1.81 9.64
CA ILE A 78 14.51 1.78 9.82
C ILE A 78 14.03 0.33 9.85
N ARG A 79 13.74 -0.15 11.05
CA ARG A 79 13.22 -1.51 11.29
C ARG A 79 11.74 -1.53 11.67
N ASN A 80 11.17 -0.36 11.94
CA ASN A 80 9.79 -0.21 12.36
C ASN A 80 9.10 0.84 11.49
N ILE A 81 7.90 0.54 11.02
CA ILE A 81 7.10 1.43 10.17
C ILE A 81 6.76 2.74 10.87
N THR A 82 6.63 2.74 12.19
CA THR A 82 6.38 3.94 12.99
C THR A 82 7.55 4.92 13.01
N GLN A 83 8.77 4.48 12.69
CA GLN A 83 9.93 5.36 12.52
C GLN A 83 9.83 6.14 11.21
N MET A 84 9.18 5.55 10.21
CA MET A 84 8.93 6.16 8.91
C MET A 84 7.68 7.05 8.95
N PHE A 85 6.62 6.55 9.56
CA PHE A 85 5.33 7.23 9.71
C PHE A 85 4.90 7.24 11.17
N PRO A 86 5.24 8.30 11.92
CA PRO A 86 4.90 8.42 13.35
C PRO A 86 3.39 8.44 13.62
N ASP A 87 2.60 8.79 12.60
CA ASP A 87 1.13 8.83 12.68
C ASP A 87 0.49 7.43 12.78
N ILE A 88 1.25 6.36 12.49
CA ILE A 88 0.76 4.99 12.60
C ILE A 88 0.76 4.56 14.06
N THR A 89 -0.42 4.26 14.60
CA THR A 89 -0.59 3.71 15.94
C THR A 89 -0.70 2.18 15.90
N LYS A 90 -0.49 1.54 17.04
CA LYS A 90 -0.63 0.08 17.15
C LYS A 90 -2.05 -0.40 16.88
N GLU A 91 -3.04 0.40 17.26
CA GLU A 91 -4.45 0.12 17.02
C GLU A 91 -4.78 0.11 15.52
N MET A 92 -4.08 0.94 14.73
CA MET A 92 -4.23 0.95 13.27
C MET A 92 -3.59 -0.25 12.59
N LEU A 93 -2.64 -0.91 13.23
CA LEU A 93 -2.03 -2.13 12.71
C LEU A 93 -2.88 -3.37 13.02
N ALA A 94 -3.67 -3.34 14.10
CA ALA A 94 -4.58 -4.41 14.51
C ALA A 94 -6.02 -4.06 14.08
N THR A 95 -6.30 -4.10 12.78
CA THR A 95 -7.56 -3.60 12.18
C THR A 95 -8.70 -4.60 12.16
N GLY A 96 -8.48 -5.85 12.58
CA GLY A 96 -9.48 -6.91 12.51
C GLY A 96 -9.88 -7.27 11.07
N GLY A 97 -8.98 -7.06 10.09
CA GLY A 97 -9.20 -7.37 8.67
C GLY A 97 -9.78 -6.21 7.83
N GLU A 98 -10.15 -5.10 8.44
CA GLU A 98 -10.55 -3.90 7.69
C GLU A 98 -9.32 -3.16 7.12
N THR A 99 -9.51 -2.40 6.05
CA THR A 99 -8.45 -1.57 5.49
C THR A 99 -8.49 -0.19 6.13
N VAL A 100 -7.41 0.21 6.77
CA VAL A 100 -7.23 1.56 7.33
C VAL A 100 -6.28 2.34 6.43
N SER A 101 -6.67 3.56 6.07
CA SER A 101 -5.87 4.47 5.23
C SER A 101 -5.56 5.74 6.00
N ILE A 102 -4.29 6.14 5.99
CA ILE A 102 -3.85 7.42 6.54
C ILE A 102 -3.03 8.19 5.52
N HIS A 103 -2.96 9.51 5.69
CA HIS A 103 -2.11 10.39 4.91
C HIS A 103 -0.95 10.84 5.80
N SER A 104 0.27 10.55 5.40
CA SER A 104 1.45 10.93 6.14
C SER A 104 2.57 11.36 5.22
N ALA A 105 3.59 12.03 5.75
CA ALA A 105 4.72 12.51 4.99
C ALA A 105 5.99 11.75 5.40
N PHE A 106 6.79 11.39 4.40
CA PHE A 106 8.12 10.84 4.63
C PHE A 106 9.13 11.50 3.68
N LYS A 107 10.18 12.08 4.25
CA LYS A 107 11.12 12.99 3.53
C LYS A 107 10.31 14.11 2.88
N ASP A 108 10.51 14.36 1.60
CA ASP A 108 9.84 15.45 0.86
C ASP A 108 8.58 15.01 0.11
N LYS A 109 8.06 13.83 0.42
CA LYS A 109 6.93 13.22 -0.27
C LYS A 109 5.75 12.97 0.65
N LYS A 110 4.55 13.07 0.08
CA LYS A 110 3.28 12.75 0.76
C LYS A 110 2.76 11.41 0.28
N TYR A 111 2.50 10.53 1.23
CA TYR A 111 2.03 9.18 0.97
C TYR A 111 0.66 8.95 1.59
N ARG A 112 -0.20 8.25 0.85
CA ARG A 112 -1.31 7.52 1.46
C ARG A 112 -0.78 6.14 1.84
N VAL A 113 -0.94 5.80 3.10
CA VAL A 113 -0.54 4.52 3.68
C VAL A 113 -1.78 3.70 3.92
N ASP A 114 -1.95 2.66 3.13
CA ASP A 114 -3.07 1.72 3.26
C ASP A 114 -2.58 0.49 4.03
N MET A 115 -3.25 0.16 5.13
CA MET A 115 -2.90 -0.94 6.03
C MET A 115 -4.04 -1.93 6.08
N LYS A 116 -3.73 -3.21 5.99
CA LYS A 116 -4.69 -4.31 6.11
C LYS A 116 -4.09 -5.46 6.86
N GLU A 117 -4.78 -5.90 7.90
CA GLU A 117 -4.42 -7.11 8.64
C GLU A 117 -4.69 -8.34 7.79
N ILE A 118 -3.74 -9.26 7.76
CA ILE A 118 -3.82 -10.53 7.04
C ILE A 118 -3.79 -11.67 8.06
N HIS A 119 -4.86 -12.45 8.08
CA HIS A 119 -4.93 -13.69 8.81
C HIS A 119 -4.46 -14.81 7.87
N THR A 120 -3.31 -15.39 8.14
CA THR A 120 -2.81 -16.52 7.35
C THR A 120 -2.80 -17.75 8.22
N GLU A 121 -3.59 -18.77 7.85
CA GLU A 121 -3.58 -20.08 8.54
C GLU A 121 -2.19 -20.71 8.51
N GLU A 122 -1.42 -20.47 7.45
CA GLU A 122 -0.02 -20.90 7.31
C GLU A 122 0.91 -20.19 8.30
N ALA A 123 0.69 -18.91 8.58
CA ALA A 123 1.46 -18.16 9.58
C ALA A 123 1.13 -18.66 10.99
N GLN A 124 -0.12 -19.03 11.27
CA GLN A 124 -0.53 -19.68 12.52
C GLN A 124 0.12 -21.05 12.70
N ALA A 125 0.13 -21.87 11.65
CA ALA A 125 0.77 -23.20 11.70
C ALA A 125 2.28 -23.09 11.90
N ALA A 126 2.94 -22.15 11.25
CA ALA A 126 4.37 -21.89 11.41
C ALA A 126 4.72 -21.32 12.79
N ALA A 127 3.91 -20.41 13.31
CA ALA A 127 4.08 -19.84 14.66
C ALA A 127 3.92 -20.91 15.74
N SER A 128 2.91 -21.78 15.61
CA SER A 128 2.67 -22.89 16.55
C SER A 128 3.83 -23.90 16.56
N GLN A 129 4.46 -24.16 15.40
CA GLN A 129 5.63 -25.04 15.30
C GLN A 129 6.90 -24.43 15.90
N CYS A 130 6.99 -23.09 15.91
CA CYS A 130 8.15 -22.35 16.47
C CYS A 130 7.94 -21.97 17.94
N GLY A 131 6.81 -22.35 18.58
CA GLY A 131 6.51 -22.02 19.98
C GLY A 131 6.30 -20.54 20.22
N LEU A 132 5.90 -19.79 19.18
CA LEU A 132 5.51 -18.37 19.29
C LEU A 132 4.04 -18.29 19.72
N ASP A 133 3.75 -17.38 20.65
CA ASP A 133 2.39 -17.14 21.13
C ASP A 133 1.43 -16.80 19.97
N GLU A 134 0.18 -17.25 20.05
CA GLU A 134 -0.89 -17.04 19.04
C GLU A 134 -1.09 -15.55 18.67
N GLY A 135 -0.73 -14.62 19.56
CA GLY A 135 -0.77 -13.17 19.30
C GLY A 135 0.26 -12.67 18.29
N ASN A 136 1.25 -13.48 17.94
CA ASN A 136 2.35 -13.08 17.04
C ASN A 136 2.14 -13.56 15.58
N SER A 137 1.02 -14.21 15.30
CA SER A 137 0.64 -14.69 13.96
C SER A 137 -0.10 -13.66 13.12
N LEU A 138 -0.46 -12.52 13.70
CA LEU A 138 -1.11 -11.43 13.00
C LEU A 138 -0.06 -10.57 12.31
N VAL A 139 -0.19 -10.45 11.01
CA VAL A 139 0.66 -9.61 10.17
C VAL A 139 -0.18 -8.58 9.43
N THR A 140 0.38 -7.40 9.28
CA THR A 140 -0.28 -6.30 8.57
C THR A 140 0.45 -6.02 7.27
N ALA A 141 -0.28 -6.09 6.17
CA ALA A 141 0.19 -5.63 4.87
C ALA A 141 0.05 -4.12 4.79
N ILE A 142 1.10 -3.45 4.35
CA ILE A 142 1.18 -1.99 4.27
C ILE A 142 1.59 -1.60 2.85
N TYR A 143 0.77 -0.77 2.21
CA TYR A 143 1.00 -0.25 0.87
C TYR A 143 1.21 1.26 0.92
N LEU A 144 2.17 1.77 0.17
CA LEU A 144 2.42 3.20 0.04
C LEU A 144 2.01 3.68 -1.34
N ILE A 145 1.23 4.74 -1.40
CA ILE A 145 0.82 5.39 -2.63
C ILE A 145 1.34 6.83 -2.58
N ASP A 146 2.25 7.17 -3.49
CA ASP A 146 2.78 8.53 -3.60
C ASP A 146 1.71 9.47 -4.17
N GLU A 147 1.19 10.35 -3.34
CA GLU A 147 0.18 11.34 -3.70
C GLU A 147 0.76 12.75 -3.90
N THR A 148 2.06 12.90 -3.86
CA THR A 148 2.73 14.20 -3.92
C THR A 148 2.30 15.00 -5.14
N GLN A 149 2.39 14.41 -6.33
CA GLN A 149 2.02 15.07 -7.58
C GLN A 149 0.52 15.36 -7.65
N MET A 150 -0.31 14.41 -7.23
CA MET A 150 -1.76 14.58 -7.22
C MET A 150 -2.18 15.75 -6.32
N LEU A 151 -1.59 15.87 -5.14
CA LEU A 151 -1.88 16.96 -4.21
C LEU A 151 -1.40 18.31 -4.74
N LEU A 152 -0.23 18.36 -5.40
CA LEU A 152 0.27 19.58 -6.06
C LEU A 152 -0.69 20.02 -7.18
N TYR A 153 -1.12 19.12 -8.05
CA TYR A 153 -2.10 19.46 -9.10
C TYR A 153 -3.43 19.89 -8.52
N LYS A 154 -3.92 19.25 -7.47
CA LYS A 154 -5.16 19.64 -6.78
C LYS A 154 -5.05 21.04 -6.20
N GLN A 155 -3.92 21.39 -5.61
CA GLN A 155 -3.65 22.73 -5.10
C GLN A 155 -3.62 23.74 -6.26
N GLN A 156 -2.89 23.45 -7.34
CA GLN A 156 -2.81 24.32 -8.51
C GLN A 156 -4.17 24.60 -9.14
N ILE A 157 -5.02 23.55 -9.28
CA ILE A 157 -6.40 23.69 -9.76
C ILE A 157 -7.22 24.57 -8.81
N ASN A 158 -7.04 24.41 -7.52
CA ASN A 158 -7.75 25.21 -6.52
C ASN A 158 -7.32 26.69 -6.56
N ASP A 159 -6.01 26.95 -6.74
CA ASP A 159 -5.45 28.29 -6.81
C ASP A 159 -5.87 29.01 -8.11
N GLN A 160 -6.19 28.26 -9.16
CA GLN A 160 -6.66 28.78 -10.45
C GLN A 160 -8.18 28.94 -10.52
N LYS A 161 -8.94 28.57 -9.49
CA LYS A 161 -10.39 28.75 -9.48
C LYS A 161 -10.73 30.23 -9.48
N LEU A 162 -11.47 30.65 -10.48
CA LEU A 162 -12.07 31.98 -10.51
C LEU A 162 -13.12 32.09 -9.42
N VAL A 163 -12.95 33.07 -8.54
CA VAL A 163 -13.96 33.41 -7.53
C VAL A 163 -14.65 34.69 -8.01
N ALA A 164 -15.93 34.64 -8.25
CA ALA A 164 -16.72 35.83 -8.50
C ALA A 164 -16.88 36.57 -7.17
N GLY A 165 -16.39 37.81 -7.12
CA GLY A 165 -16.62 38.74 -6.00
C GLY A 165 -17.56 39.83 -6.41
N LEU A 166 -18.51 40.16 -5.56
CA LEU A 166 -19.35 41.37 -5.71
C LEU A 166 -18.80 42.42 -4.76
N ILE A 167 -18.35 43.56 -5.34
CA ILE A 167 -17.88 44.70 -4.54
C ILE A 167 -19.07 45.68 -4.51
N TYR A 168 -19.59 45.89 -3.31
CA TYR A 168 -20.65 46.86 -3.08
C TYR A 168 -20.03 48.10 -2.43
N LEU A 169 -20.16 49.26 -3.10
CA LEU A 169 -19.72 50.53 -2.56
C LEU A 169 -20.91 51.20 -1.87
N ASP A 170 -20.84 51.28 -0.55
CA ASP A 170 -21.84 52.01 0.22
C ASP A 170 -21.67 53.50 0.04
N ASN A 171 -22.79 54.24 0.01
CA ASN A 171 -22.79 55.70 -0.20
C ASN A 171 -22.08 56.20 -1.48
N TYR A 172 -22.05 55.38 -2.55
CA TYR A 172 -21.44 55.76 -3.81
C TYR A 172 -22.06 57.04 -4.42
N ASP A 173 -23.37 57.12 -4.40
CA ASP A 173 -24.09 58.26 -4.95
C ASP A 173 -23.87 59.53 -4.12
N GLU A 174 -23.89 59.49 -2.80
CA GLU A 174 -23.61 60.61 -1.89
C GLU A 174 -22.16 61.11 -2.05
N ALA A 175 -21.21 60.17 -2.21
CA ALA A 175 -19.81 60.54 -2.45
C ALA A 175 -19.62 61.26 -3.80
N LEU A 176 -20.37 60.89 -4.83
CA LEU A 176 -20.35 61.55 -6.14
C LEU A 176 -21.08 62.90 -6.15
N GLU A 177 -22.14 63.07 -5.37
CA GLU A 177 -22.88 64.31 -5.26
C GLU A 177 -22.06 65.41 -4.58
N SER A 178 -21.19 65.08 -3.67
CA SER A 178 -20.30 65.99 -2.96
C SER A 178 -19.14 66.54 -3.80
N VAL A 179 -18.93 66.02 -5.02
CA VAL A 179 -17.79 66.34 -5.87
C VAL A 179 -18.20 67.17 -7.07
N GLU A 180 -17.41 68.22 -7.39
CA GLU A 180 -17.62 69.02 -8.62
C GLU A 180 -17.67 68.14 -9.87
N GLU A 181 -18.52 68.52 -10.82
CA GLU A 181 -18.92 67.72 -12.02
C GLU A 181 -17.71 67.27 -12.86
N VAL A 182 -16.64 68.09 -12.92
CA VAL A 182 -15.38 67.75 -13.63
C VAL A 182 -14.56 66.64 -12.90
N ARG A 183 -14.63 66.58 -11.58
CA ARG A 183 -13.94 65.58 -10.79
C ARG A 183 -14.77 64.27 -10.67
N ARG A 184 -16.07 64.33 -10.87
CA ARG A 184 -16.95 63.15 -10.81
C ARG A 184 -16.60 62.13 -11.89
N SER A 185 -16.39 62.58 -13.13
CA SER A 185 -16.01 61.68 -14.23
C SER A 185 -14.64 61.04 -14.02
N LEU A 186 -13.70 61.76 -13.40
CA LEU A 186 -12.38 61.26 -13.08
C LEU A 186 -12.37 60.26 -11.93
N LEU A 187 -13.23 60.49 -10.93
CA LEU A 187 -13.41 59.56 -9.80
C LEU A 187 -14.08 58.26 -10.25
N THR A 188 -15.11 58.31 -11.09
CA THR A 188 -15.77 57.16 -11.70
C THR A 188 -14.76 56.34 -12.50
N ALA A 189 -13.97 56.98 -13.37
CA ALA A 189 -12.91 56.29 -14.13
C ALA A 189 -11.81 55.66 -13.27
N LEU A 190 -11.48 56.28 -12.13
CA LEU A 190 -10.50 55.70 -11.17
C LEU A 190 -11.05 54.48 -10.43
N ILE A 191 -12.34 54.49 -10.08
CA ILE A 191 -13.03 53.35 -9.44
C ILE A 191 -13.10 52.19 -10.42
N ASP A 192 -13.59 52.40 -11.63
CA ASP A 192 -13.67 51.40 -12.69
C ASP A 192 -12.35 50.81 -13.09
N ARG A 193 -11.26 51.56 -12.93
CA ARG A 193 -9.87 51.06 -13.23
C ARG A 193 -9.30 50.24 -12.11
N LYS A 194 -9.76 50.38 -10.87
CA LYS A 194 -9.21 49.68 -9.70
C LYS A 194 -10.03 48.43 -9.26
N ILE A 195 -11.24 48.28 -9.78
CA ILE A 195 -12.06 47.08 -9.59
C ILE A 195 -11.79 46.10 -10.73
#